data_4dd74d5866f3adba18fc4bf1239bf275
#
_entry.id   4dd74d5866f3adba18fc4bf1239bf275
#
_cell.length_a   1.000
_cell.length_b   1.000
_cell.length_c   1.000
_cell.angle_alpha   90.00
_cell.angle_beta   90.00
_cell.angle_gamma   90.00
#
_symmetry.space_group_name_H-M   'P 1'
#
loop_
_entity.id
_entity.type
_entity.pdbx_description
1 polymer ?
#
loop_
_entity_poly.entity_id
_entity_poly.type
_entity_poly.pdbx_seq_one_letter_code
_entity_poly.pdbx_strand_id
1 'polypeptide(L)'
;SAASDVYKRQMLTDNFGNPSSLHNLGINAMKQIILARGAIADSLGVDKDEIIFTSGATEANNMALFGAAKAKKRLGNRIVTTAIEHESVLESAKELEKQGFEVVFLEPDIHGNISEEQLFEAVNKNTILVSMMYINNEVGTVMPVKSVAKAVKRAGAPALVHIDCVQAYGKVNINPKKLGADLVSITAHKIHGPKGVGALYV
;
A
#
# COMPACT_ATOMS: atom_id res chain seq x y z
N SER A 1 19.73 -7.16 11.03
CA SER A 1 20.31 -7.32 12.38
C SER A 1 20.53 -8.80 12.69
N ALA A 2 21.43 -9.13 13.62
CA ALA A 2 21.70 -10.52 14.01
C ALA A 2 20.42 -11.29 14.40
N ALA A 3 19.49 -10.65 15.11
CA ALA A 3 18.20 -11.24 15.45
C ALA A 3 17.37 -11.60 14.19
N SER A 4 17.32 -10.70 13.22
CA SER A 4 16.63 -10.95 11.94
C SER A 4 17.21 -12.15 11.19
N ASP A 5 18.53 -12.35 11.26
CA ASP A 5 19.19 -13.48 10.58
C ASP A 5 18.94 -14.80 11.28
N VAL A 6 18.85 -14.80 12.61
CA VAL A 6 18.45 -15.97 13.40
C VAL A 6 17.04 -16.44 13.02
N TYR A 7 16.04 -15.53 12.96
CA TYR A 7 14.68 -15.87 12.56
C TYR A 7 14.60 -16.40 11.13
N LYS A 8 15.31 -15.77 10.18
CA LYS A 8 15.37 -16.27 8.80
C LYS A 8 15.89 -17.68 8.74
N ARG A 9 16.98 -17.98 9.46
CA ARG A 9 17.55 -19.33 9.51
C ARG A 9 16.56 -20.34 10.07
N GLN A 10 15.87 -20.01 11.18
CA GLN A 10 14.85 -20.90 11.77
C GLN A 10 13.72 -21.20 10.79
N MET A 11 13.25 -20.20 10.03
CA MET A 11 12.20 -20.42 9.02
C MET A 11 12.66 -21.35 7.90
N LEU A 12 13.95 -21.30 7.51
CA LEU A 12 14.51 -22.10 6.44
C LEU A 12 14.92 -23.52 6.89
N THR A 13 15.21 -23.71 8.19
CA THR A 13 15.71 -25.01 8.72
C THR A 13 14.67 -25.77 9.53
N ASP A 14 13.86 -25.06 10.34
CA ASP A 14 12.98 -25.69 11.32
C ASP A 14 11.50 -25.59 10.95
N ASN A 15 11.09 -24.50 10.28
CA ASN A 15 9.68 -24.19 9.98
C ASN A 15 9.40 -24.12 8.46
N PHE A 16 10.12 -24.86 7.65
CA PHE A 16 10.04 -24.85 6.18
C PHE A 16 8.84 -25.61 5.59
N GLY A 17 7.95 -26.16 6.42
CA GLY A 17 6.79 -26.93 5.99
C GLY A 17 5.84 -26.14 5.08
N ASN A 18 5.16 -26.84 4.18
CA ASN A 18 4.08 -26.22 3.39
C ASN A 18 2.88 -25.91 4.30
N PRO A 19 2.48 -24.64 4.45
CA PRO A 19 1.42 -24.23 5.36
C PRO A 19 0.03 -24.79 5.00
N SER A 20 -0.15 -25.27 3.77
CA SER A 20 -1.40 -25.94 3.33
C SER A 20 -1.47 -27.42 3.68
N SER A 21 -0.39 -28.00 4.21
CA SER A 21 -0.35 -29.42 4.58
C SER A 21 -0.89 -29.67 5.99
N LEU A 22 -1.61 -30.79 6.16
CA LEU A 22 -2.26 -31.15 7.42
C LEU A 22 -1.34 -31.85 8.43
N HIS A 23 -0.10 -32.17 8.04
CA HIS A 23 0.88 -32.77 8.96
C HIS A 23 1.57 -31.70 9.83
N ASN A 24 2.25 -32.10 10.89
CA ASN A 24 2.81 -31.22 11.91
C ASN A 24 3.72 -30.10 11.35
N LEU A 25 4.55 -30.38 10.33
CA LEU A 25 5.41 -29.37 9.71
C LEU A 25 4.57 -28.27 9.02
N GLY A 26 3.49 -28.66 8.33
CA GLY A 26 2.59 -27.69 7.69
C GLY A 26 1.82 -26.87 8.71
N ILE A 27 1.31 -27.50 9.77
CA ILE A 27 0.61 -26.81 10.87
C ILE A 27 1.53 -25.79 11.56
N ASN A 28 2.80 -26.15 11.80
CA ASN A 28 3.76 -25.25 12.40
C ASN A 28 4.07 -24.05 11.49
N ALA A 29 4.28 -24.27 10.19
CA ALA A 29 4.49 -23.21 9.22
C ALA A 29 3.27 -22.27 9.16
N MET A 30 2.04 -22.80 9.14
CA MET A 30 0.81 -22.00 9.16
C MET A 30 0.71 -21.15 10.43
N LYS A 31 1.04 -21.69 11.60
CA LYS A 31 1.05 -20.93 12.86
C LYS A 31 1.98 -19.71 12.77
N GLN A 32 3.18 -19.87 12.18
CA GLN A 32 4.12 -18.76 12.01
C GLN A 32 3.56 -17.67 11.09
N ILE A 33 2.89 -18.05 10.00
CA ILE A 33 2.24 -17.09 9.09
C ILE A 33 1.12 -16.33 9.82
N ILE A 34 0.30 -17.02 10.61
CA ILE A 34 -0.79 -16.40 11.38
C ILE A 34 -0.22 -15.40 12.40
N LEU A 35 0.85 -15.76 13.12
CA LEU A 35 1.52 -14.87 14.07
C LEU A 35 2.11 -13.64 13.39
N ALA A 36 2.80 -13.83 12.25
CA ALA A 36 3.37 -12.72 11.48
C ALA A 36 2.29 -11.77 10.95
N ARG A 37 1.18 -12.33 10.46
CA ARG A 37 0.02 -11.56 9.99
C ARG A 37 -0.61 -10.75 11.12
N GLY A 38 -0.78 -11.36 12.30
CA GLY A 38 -1.26 -10.69 13.50
C GLY A 38 -0.36 -9.53 13.92
N ALA A 39 0.96 -9.73 13.94
CA ALA A 39 1.92 -8.68 14.31
C ALA A 39 1.85 -7.46 13.36
N ILE A 40 1.67 -7.68 12.05
CA ILE A 40 1.47 -6.58 11.08
C ILE A 40 0.13 -5.89 11.34
N ALA A 41 -0.95 -6.66 11.50
CA ALA A 41 -2.28 -6.13 11.76
C ALA A 41 -2.31 -5.27 13.04
N ASP A 42 -1.73 -5.77 14.13
CA ASP A 42 -1.62 -5.05 15.40
C ASP A 42 -0.86 -3.73 15.23
N SER A 43 0.23 -3.73 14.45
CA SER A 43 1.04 -2.53 14.20
C SER A 43 0.29 -1.45 13.40
N LEU A 44 -0.71 -1.83 12.61
CA LEU A 44 -1.58 -0.94 11.84
C LEU A 44 -2.91 -0.65 12.56
N GLY A 45 -3.23 -1.38 13.63
CA GLY A 45 -4.51 -1.29 14.33
C GLY A 45 -5.70 -1.76 13.50
N VAL A 46 -5.52 -2.88 12.78
CA VAL A 46 -6.51 -3.48 11.87
C VAL A 46 -6.70 -4.96 12.17
N ASP A 47 -7.64 -5.63 11.49
CA ASP A 47 -7.81 -7.08 11.62
C ASP A 47 -6.76 -7.83 10.78
N LYS A 48 -6.33 -9.00 11.28
CA LYS A 48 -5.37 -9.86 10.56
C LYS A 48 -5.88 -10.33 9.20
N ASP A 49 -7.21 -10.48 9.04
CA ASP A 49 -7.82 -10.92 7.79
C ASP A 49 -7.84 -9.80 6.73
N GLU A 50 -7.58 -8.54 7.13
CA GLU A 50 -7.36 -7.39 6.26
C GLU A 50 -5.91 -7.30 5.72
N ILE A 51 -5.01 -8.26 6.05
CA ILE A 51 -3.61 -8.25 5.61
C ILE A 51 -3.34 -9.35 4.59
N ILE A 52 -2.85 -8.96 3.43
CA ILE A 52 -2.41 -9.85 2.34
C ILE A 52 -0.89 -9.77 2.23
N PHE A 53 -0.19 -10.90 2.37
CA PHE A 53 1.25 -10.96 2.12
C PHE A 53 1.56 -10.86 0.63
N THR A 54 2.61 -10.13 0.30
CA THR A 54 3.12 -9.95 -1.06
C THR A 54 4.63 -10.18 -1.10
N SER A 55 5.20 -10.29 -2.29
CA SER A 55 6.65 -10.40 -2.49
C SER A 55 7.38 -9.07 -2.26
N GLY A 56 6.65 -7.97 -2.06
CA GLY A 56 7.18 -6.63 -1.81
C GLY A 56 6.17 -5.56 -2.15
N ALA A 57 6.58 -4.30 -1.97
CA ALA A 57 5.72 -3.15 -2.25
C ALA A 57 5.31 -3.04 -3.71
N THR A 58 6.16 -3.44 -4.65
CA THR A 58 5.82 -3.43 -6.09
C THR A 58 4.59 -4.26 -6.37
N GLU A 59 4.54 -5.49 -5.86
CA GLU A 59 3.35 -6.34 -5.99
C GLU A 59 2.15 -5.73 -5.26
N ALA A 60 2.33 -5.24 -4.03
CA ALA A 60 1.27 -4.61 -3.26
C ALA A 60 0.66 -3.39 -4.00
N ASN A 61 1.51 -2.50 -4.54
CA ASN A 61 1.07 -1.34 -5.32
C ASN A 61 0.34 -1.75 -6.60
N ASN A 62 0.87 -2.74 -7.33
CA ASN A 62 0.22 -3.28 -8.53
C ASN A 62 -1.16 -3.87 -8.19
N MET A 63 -1.25 -4.69 -7.15
CA MET A 63 -2.52 -5.25 -6.69
C MET A 63 -3.52 -4.16 -6.32
N ALA A 64 -3.08 -3.12 -5.60
CA ALA A 64 -3.92 -2.00 -5.20
C ALA A 64 -4.44 -1.23 -6.42
N LEU A 65 -3.56 -0.81 -7.34
CA LEU A 65 -3.95 0.04 -8.47
C LEU A 65 -4.82 -0.72 -9.48
N PHE A 66 -4.35 -1.86 -9.98
CA PHE A 66 -5.10 -2.66 -10.96
C PHE A 66 -6.36 -3.27 -10.36
N GLY A 67 -6.30 -3.71 -9.09
CA GLY A 67 -7.46 -4.23 -8.37
C GLY A 67 -8.56 -3.18 -8.21
N ALA A 68 -8.21 -1.98 -7.73
CA ALA A 68 -9.14 -0.87 -7.57
C ALA A 68 -9.73 -0.42 -8.91
N ALA A 69 -8.88 -0.23 -9.93
CA ALA A 69 -9.31 0.17 -11.27
C ALA A 69 -10.33 -0.84 -11.85
N LYS A 70 -10.02 -2.14 -11.78
CA LYS A 70 -10.91 -3.20 -12.25
C LYS A 70 -12.23 -3.26 -11.48
N ALA A 71 -12.16 -3.19 -10.14
CA ALA A 71 -13.34 -3.31 -9.28
C ALA A 71 -14.31 -2.13 -9.46
N LYS A 72 -13.77 -0.92 -9.68
CA LYS A 72 -14.56 0.32 -9.75
C LYS A 72 -14.84 0.83 -11.18
N LYS A 73 -14.38 0.14 -12.23
CA LYS A 73 -14.49 0.58 -13.64
C LYS A 73 -15.91 0.97 -14.07
N ARG A 74 -16.93 0.37 -13.45
CA ARG A 74 -18.34 0.70 -13.77
C ARG A 74 -18.83 2.00 -13.12
N LEU A 75 -18.11 2.54 -12.15
CA LEU A 75 -18.48 3.73 -11.38
C LEU A 75 -17.77 4.99 -11.85
N GLY A 76 -16.71 4.84 -12.66
CA GLY A 76 -15.92 5.93 -13.21
C GLY A 76 -14.66 5.42 -13.89
N ASN A 77 -13.84 6.35 -14.39
CA ASN A 77 -12.60 6.01 -15.09
C ASN A 77 -11.40 6.90 -14.68
N ARG A 78 -11.59 7.80 -13.71
CA ARG A 78 -10.54 8.74 -13.29
C ARG A 78 -9.74 8.18 -12.13
N ILE A 79 -8.41 8.26 -12.26
CA ILE A 79 -7.41 7.88 -11.24
C ILE A 79 -6.58 9.12 -10.95
N VAL A 80 -6.34 9.43 -9.68
CA VAL A 80 -5.50 10.56 -9.25
C VAL A 80 -4.30 10.00 -8.50
N THR A 81 -3.10 10.44 -8.87
CA THR A 81 -1.84 10.11 -8.19
C THR A 81 -0.89 11.30 -8.26
N THR A 82 0.33 11.18 -7.73
CA THR A 82 1.34 12.24 -7.81
C THR A 82 2.41 11.92 -8.84
N ALA A 83 3.05 12.94 -9.42
CA ALA A 83 4.15 12.77 -10.37
C ALA A 83 5.45 12.28 -9.71
N ILE A 84 5.50 12.27 -8.38
CA ILE A 84 6.69 11.89 -7.58
C ILE A 84 6.53 10.59 -6.81
N GLU A 85 5.58 9.74 -7.22
CA GLU A 85 5.43 8.39 -6.69
C GLU A 85 6.64 7.51 -7.04
N HIS A 86 6.78 6.41 -6.32
CA HIS A 86 7.72 5.36 -6.70
C HIS A 86 7.34 4.75 -8.06
N GLU A 87 8.33 4.30 -8.85
CA GLU A 87 8.11 3.69 -10.19
C GLU A 87 7.06 2.59 -10.21
N SER A 88 6.92 1.80 -9.13
CA SER A 88 5.90 0.76 -9.03
C SER A 88 4.45 1.30 -9.06
N VAL A 89 4.25 2.57 -8.69
CA VAL A 89 2.97 3.27 -8.82
C VAL A 89 2.88 3.98 -10.15
N LEU A 90 3.94 4.73 -10.54
CA LEU A 90 3.97 5.50 -11.80
C LEU A 90 3.76 4.61 -13.02
N GLU A 91 4.49 3.50 -13.13
CA GLU A 91 4.37 2.60 -14.28
C GLU A 91 2.99 1.89 -14.30
N SER A 92 2.45 1.52 -13.13
CA SER A 92 1.10 0.99 -13.05
C SER A 92 0.04 2.01 -13.47
N ALA A 93 0.20 3.29 -13.09
CA ALA A 93 -0.69 4.38 -13.46
C ALA A 93 -0.64 4.66 -14.98
N LYS A 94 0.56 4.72 -15.56
CA LYS A 94 0.76 4.86 -17.04
C LYS A 94 0.16 3.68 -17.81
N GLU A 95 0.28 2.45 -17.27
CA GLU A 95 -0.32 1.29 -17.92
C GLU A 95 -1.86 1.33 -17.86
N LEU A 96 -2.44 1.81 -16.77
CA LEU A 96 -3.88 2.04 -16.66
C LEU A 96 -4.35 3.15 -17.63
N GLU A 97 -3.52 4.20 -17.85
CA GLU A 97 -3.81 5.22 -18.83
C GLU A 97 -3.89 4.63 -20.26
N LYS A 98 -2.96 3.74 -20.64
CA LYS A 98 -3.01 3.00 -21.93
C LYS A 98 -4.26 2.12 -22.04
N GLN A 99 -4.79 1.64 -20.91
CA GLN A 99 -6.04 0.85 -20.85
C GLN A 99 -7.30 1.70 -20.91
N GLY A 100 -7.17 3.04 -21.08
CA GLY A 100 -8.28 3.98 -21.27
C GLY A 100 -8.81 4.62 -19.98
N PHE A 101 -8.07 4.52 -18.86
CA PHE A 101 -8.39 5.32 -17.68
C PHE A 101 -7.83 6.74 -17.84
N GLU A 102 -8.54 7.72 -17.29
CA GLU A 102 -8.07 9.09 -17.17
C GLU A 102 -7.17 9.19 -15.95
N VAL A 103 -5.85 9.30 -16.14
CA VAL A 103 -4.90 9.40 -15.04
C VAL A 103 -4.45 10.84 -14.87
N VAL A 104 -4.59 11.38 -13.66
CA VAL A 104 -4.14 12.71 -13.29
C VAL A 104 -2.93 12.59 -12.38
N PHE A 105 -1.81 13.11 -12.83
CA PHE A 105 -0.58 13.20 -12.06
C PHE A 105 -0.49 14.60 -11.45
N LEU A 106 -0.53 14.69 -10.12
CA LEU A 106 -0.37 15.94 -9.40
C LEU A 106 1.11 16.33 -9.37
N GLU A 107 1.42 17.51 -9.91
CA GLU A 107 2.79 18.03 -9.93
C GLU A 107 3.15 18.63 -8.56
N PRO A 108 4.30 18.28 -7.98
CA PRO A 108 4.76 18.86 -6.73
C PRO A 108 5.26 20.30 -6.94
N ASP A 109 5.32 21.04 -5.84
CA ASP A 109 6.05 22.30 -5.80
C ASP A 109 7.58 22.06 -5.83
N ILE A 110 8.37 23.14 -5.80
CA ILE A 110 9.84 23.10 -5.79
C ILE A 110 10.45 22.41 -4.55
N HIS A 111 9.64 22.18 -3.53
CA HIS A 111 10.03 21.47 -2.29
C HIS A 111 9.50 20.02 -2.26
N GLY A 112 8.84 19.59 -3.32
CA GLY A 112 8.25 18.26 -3.41
C GLY A 112 6.92 18.10 -2.66
N ASN A 113 6.19 19.18 -2.36
CA ASN A 113 4.90 19.11 -1.69
C ASN A 113 3.75 19.07 -2.69
N ILE A 114 2.70 18.36 -2.32
CA ILE A 114 1.38 18.41 -2.96
C ILE A 114 0.45 19.16 -2.04
N SER A 115 -0.29 20.15 -2.55
CA SER A 115 -1.23 20.91 -1.75
C SER A 115 -2.59 20.18 -1.60
N GLU A 116 -3.34 20.54 -0.55
CA GLU A 116 -4.72 20.04 -0.38
C GLU A 116 -5.64 20.57 -1.49
N GLU A 117 -5.40 21.80 -1.97
CA GLU A 117 -6.15 22.42 -3.05
C GLU A 117 -6.03 21.62 -4.34
N GLN A 118 -4.80 21.20 -4.73
CA GLN A 118 -4.58 20.34 -5.90
C GLN A 118 -5.39 19.04 -5.80
N LEU A 119 -5.41 18.40 -4.62
CA LEU A 119 -6.22 17.20 -4.38
C LEU A 119 -7.72 17.49 -4.56
N PHE A 120 -8.21 18.59 -3.97
CA PHE A 120 -9.63 18.95 -4.03
C PHE A 120 -10.11 19.31 -5.44
N GLU A 121 -9.23 19.85 -6.28
CA GLU A 121 -9.51 20.16 -7.68
C GLU A 121 -9.45 18.94 -8.58
N ALA A 122 -8.49 18.04 -8.33
CA ALA A 122 -8.27 16.86 -9.16
C ALA A 122 -9.32 15.76 -8.96
N VAL A 123 -9.82 15.59 -7.72
CA VAL A 123 -10.80 14.56 -7.38
C VAL A 123 -12.22 15.01 -7.73
N ASN A 124 -12.91 14.24 -8.56
CA ASN A 124 -14.29 14.50 -8.98
C ASN A 124 -15.16 13.22 -8.90
N LYS A 125 -16.43 13.32 -9.27
CA LYS A 125 -17.40 12.21 -9.21
C LYS A 125 -17.03 10.98 -10.05
N ASN A 126 -16.17 11.13 -11.07
CA ASN A 126 -15.67 10.03 -11.89
C ASN A 126 -14.40 9.38 -11.31
N THR A 127 -13.84 9.93 -10.23
CA THR A 127 -12.64 9.39 -9.59
C THR A 127 -12.96 8.07 -8.89
N ILE A 128 -12.21 7.03 -9.24
CA ILE A 128 -12.38 5.67 -8.70
C ILE A 128 -11.21 5.21 -7.84
N LEU A 129 -10.08 5.89 -7.94
CA LEU A 129 -8.88 5.63 -7.15
C LEU A 129 -8.12 6.93 -6.94
N VAL A 130 -7.68 7.15 -5.70
CA VAL A 130 -6.63 8.12 -5.39
C VAL A 130 -5.48 7.36 -4.74
N SER A 131 -4.31 7.41 -5.36
CA SER A 131 -3.09 6.77 -4.85
C SER A 131 -2.06 7.83 -4.51
N MET A 132 -1.52 7.79 -3.28
CA MET A 132 -0.53 8.75 -2.82
C MET A 132 0.47 8.09 -1.88
N MET A 133 1.77 8.34 -2.07
CA MET A 133 2.77 7.94 -1.09
C MET A 133 2.65 8.78 0.19
N TYR A 134 2.97 8.21 1.34
CA TYR A 134 2.95 8.93 2.60
C TYR A 134 4.20 9.80 2.77
N ILE A 135 5.36 9.23 2.48
CA ILE A 135 6.66 9.92 2.55
C ILE A 135 7.40 9.64 1.25
N ASN A 136 7.90 10.70 0.62
CA ASN A 136 8.67 10.55 -0.61
C ASN A 136 10.02 9.86 -0.33
N ASN A 137 10.40 8.95 -1.22
CA ASN A 137 11.60 8.12 -1.06
C ASN A 137 12.91 8.84 -1.38
N GLU A 138 12.87 9.97 -2.08
CA GLU A 138 14.04 10.73 -2.53
C GLU A 138 14.28 11.96 -1.65
N VAL A 139 13.27 12.81 -1.49
CA VAL A 139 13.41 14.08 -0.77
C VAL A 139 12.87 14.03 0.66
N GLY A 140 12.12 12.98 1.02
CA GLY A 140 11.60 12.79 2.38
C GLY A 140 10.39 13.65 2.74
N THR A 141 9.80 14.35 1.78
CA THR A 141 8.58 15.16 2.00
C THR A 141 7.42 14.29 2.47
N VAL A 142 6.69 14.78 3.46
CA VAL A 142 5.48 14.12 4.00
C VAL A 142 4.26 14.63 3.25
N MET A 143 3.56 13.74 2.56
CA MET A 143 2.39 14.08 1.75
C MET A 143 1.12 14.29 2.59
N PRO A 144 0.15 15.07 2.09
CA PRO A 144 -1.10 15.38 2.79
C PRO A 144 -2.11 14.21 2.72
N VAL A 145 -1.66 12.98 3.08
CA VAL A 145 -2.47 11.75 2.95
C VAL A 145 -3.80 11.79 3.72
N LYS A 146 -3.86 12.56 4.83
CA LYS A 146 -5.11 12.76 5.58
C LYS A 146 -6.18 13.53 4.80
N SER A 147 -5.77 14.28 3.79
CA SER A 147 -6.66 15.09 2.97
C SER A 147 -7.22 14.33 1.77
N VAL A 148 -6.64 13.17 1.44
CA VAL A 148 -7.12 12.31 0.34
C VAL A 148 -8.57 11.86 0.59
N ALA A 149 -8.84 11.26 1.75
CA ALA A 149 -10.20 10.82 2.12
C ALA A 149 -11.19 11.99 2.19
N LYS A 150 -10.73 13.20 2.62
CA LYS A 150 -11.56 14.41 2.61
C LYS A 150 -11.92 14.83 1.19
N ALA A 151 -10.95 14.80 0.26
CA ALA A 151 -11.17 15.13 -1.16
C ALA A 151 -12.19 14.18 -1.80
N VAL A 152 -12.02 12.87 -1.58
CA VAL A 152 -12.96 11.84 -2.04
C VAL A 152 -14.38 12.08 -1.52
N LYS A 153 -14.51 12.32 -0.21
CA LYS A 153 -15.81 12.60 0.42
C LYS A 153 -16.45 13.89 -0.10
N ARG A 154 -15.66 14.99 -0.23
CA ARG A 154 -16.14 16.27 -0.74
C ARG A 154 -16.64 16.16 -2.17
N ALA A 155 -15.95 15.42 -3.02
CA ALA A 155 -16.34 15.22 -4.41
C ALA A 155 -17.54 14.25 -4.58
N GLY A 156 -17.91 13.49 -3.53
CA GLY A 156 -18.89 12.39 -3.65
C GLY A 156 -18.38 11.30 -4.60
N ALA A 157 -17.07 11.09 -4.65
CA ALA A 157 -16.42 10.13 -5.53
C ALA A 157 -16.54 8.69 -5.00
N PRO A 158 -16.74 7.68 -5.85
CA PRO A 158 -16.73 6.27 -5.45
C PRO A 158 -15.29 5.72 -5.27
N ALA A 159 -14.32 6.60 -5.11
CA ALA A 159 -12.90 6.29 -5.11
C ALA A 159 -12.46 5.48 -3.90
N LEU A 160 -11.61 4.47 -4.14
CA LEU A 160 -10.78 3.87 -3.11
C LEU A 160 -9.55 4.75 -2.87
N VAL A 161 -9.10 4.78 -1.62
CA VAL A 161 -7.92 5.51 -1.18
C VAL A 161 -6.78 4.51 -0.94
N HIS A 162 -5.74 4.59 -1.76
CA HIS A 162 -4.50 3.84 -1.62
C HIS A 162 -3.39 4.74 -1.09
N ILE A 163 -2.72 4.29 -0.03
CA ILE A 163 -1.55 4.99 0.52
C ILE A 163 -0.32 4.06 0.45
N ASP A 164 0.70 4.47 -0.30
CA ASP A 164 2.00 3.81 -0.27
C ASP A 164 2.74 4.24 1.01
N CYS A 165 2.80 3.33 1.98
CA CYS A 165 3.46 3.55 3.26
C CYS A 165 4.86 2.92 3.36
N VAL A 166 5.47 2.58 2.24
CA VAL A 166 6.79 1.91 2.19
C VAL A 166 7.86 2.70 2.95
N GLN A 167 7.89 4.01 2.82
CA GLN A 167 8.86 4.85 3.54
C GLN A 167 8.37 5.27 4.94
N ALA A 168 7.08 5.16 5.21
CA ALA A 168 6.46 5.59 6.46
C ALA A 168 6.38 4.47 7.51
N TYR A 169 6.15 3.21 7.07
CA TYR A 169 5.95 2.07 7.96
C TYR A 169 7.18 1.84 8.84
N GLY A 170 6.93 1.65 10.14
CA GLY A 170 7.99 1.51 11.16
C GLY A 170 8.71 2.79 11.56
N LYS A 171 8.40 3.95 10.94
CA LYS A 171 8.99 5.26 11.26
C LYS A 171 7.96 6.23 11.84
N VAL A 172 6.72 6.16 11.36
CA VAL A 172 5.58 6.95 11.87
C VAL A 172 4.42 6.01 12.20
N ASN A 173 3.53 6.46 13.07
CA ASN A 173 2.34 5.69 13.40
C ASN A 173 1.36 5.73 12.22
N ILE A 174 1.06 4.56 11.67
CA ILE A 174 0.12 4.39 10.57
C ILE A 174 -1.11 3.65 11.11
N ASN A 175 -2.27 4.25 10.93
CA ASN A 175 -3.55 3.60 11.15
C ASN A 175 -4.44 3.86 9.94
N PRO A 176 -4.66 2.86 9.07
CA PRO A 176 -5.42 3.02 7.84
C PRO A 176 -6.82 3.61 8.07
N LYS A 177 -7.53 3.14 9.09
CA LYS A 177 -8.89 3.60 9.44
C LYS A 177 -8.91 5.09 9.81
N LYS A 178 -7.88 5.58 10.54
CA LYS A 178 -7.75 7.01 10.89
C LYS A 178 -7.31 7.87 9.72
N LEU A 179 -6.59 7.30 8.75
CA LEU A 179 -6.23 7.97 7.50
C LEU A 179 -7.38 7.99 6.49
N GLY A 180 -8.39 7.12 6.68
CA GLY A 180 -9.44 6.89 5.69
C GLY A 180 -8.90 6.18 4.45
N ALA A 181 -7.87 5.35 4.63
CA ALA A 181 -7.28 4.54 3.57
C ALA A 181 -7.99 3.19 3.48
N ASP A 182 -8.35 2.80 2.26
CA ASP A 182 -8.91 1.49 1.95
C ASP A 182 -7.80 0.47 1.66
N LEU A 183 -6.65 0.95 1.15
CA LEU A 183 -5.52 0.13 0.73
C LEU A 183 -4.22 0.77 1.25
N VAL A 184 -3.34 -0.05 1.86
CA VAL A 184 -2.03 0.42 2.32
C VAL A 184 -0.94 -0.58 1.94
N SER A 185 0.07 -0.11 1.21
CA SER A 185 1.24 -0.92 0.82
C SER A 185 2.41 -0.73 1.77
N ILE A 186 3.02 -1.83 2.20
CA ILE A 186 4.22 -1.85 3.05
C ILE A 186 5.22 -2.88 2.57
N THR A 187 6.49 -2.74 3.00
CA THR A 187 7.56 -3.69 2.66
C THR A 187 8.54 -3.88 3.81
N ALA A 188 9.07 -5.10 3.95
CA ALA A 188 9.97 -5.45 5.03
C ALA A 188 11.38 -4.84 4.89
N HIS A 189 11.92 -4.72 3.68
CA HIS A 189 13.31 -4.28 3.47
C HIS A 189 13.57 -2.82 3.84
N LYS A 190 12.54 -2.00 4.00
CA LYS A 190 12.66 -0.60 4.47
C LYS A 190 12.65 -0.46 5.99
N ILE A 191 12.37 -1.56 6.71
CA ILE A 191 12.39 -1.67 8.18
C ILE A 191 13.37 -2.75 8.66
N HIS A 192 14.49 -2.91 7.96
CA HIS A 192 15.56 -3.88 8.28
C HIS A 192 15.14 -5.36 8.14
N GLY A 193 14.01 -5.65 7.50
CA GLY A 193 13.56 -7.00 7.17
C GLY A 193 14.20 -7.54 5.87
N PRO A 194 13.84 -8.75 5.46
CA PRO A 194 14.32 -9.35 4.21
C PRO A 194 13.72 -8.64 2.98
N LYS A 195 14.45 -8.71 1.86
CA LYS A 195 13.87 -8.49 0.53
C LYS A 195 12.93 -9.66 0.19
N GLY A 196 11.99 -9.43 -0.71
CA GLY A 196 11.04 -10.46 -1.15
C GLY A 196 9.84 -10.65 -0.23
N VAL A 197 9.58 -9.71 0.69
CA VAL A 197 8.40 -9.71 1.56
C VAL A 197 7.83 -8.30 1.68
N GLY A 198 6.53 -8.23 1.48
CA GLY A 198 5.71 -7.04 1.72
C GLY A 198 4.31 -7.44 2.16
N ALA A 199 3.44 -6.47 2.33
CA ALA A 199 2.02 -6.70 2.58
C ALA A 199 1.17 -5.56 2.03
N LEU A 200 -0.07 -5.92 1.72
CA LEU A 200 -1.15 -5.01 1.38
C LEU A 200 -2.24 -5.14 2.45
N TYR A 201 -2.63 -4.03 3.04
CA TYR A 201 -3.88 -3.89 3.80
C TYR A 201 -5.02 -3.61 2.82
N VAL A 202 -6.17 -4.27 3.03
CA VAL A 202 -7.37 -4.16 2.20
C VAL A 202 -8.62 -4.03 3.06
#